data_4e9c076bd8cdce43493da774d11c8f5d
#
_entry.id   4e9c076bd8cdce43493da774d11c8f5d
#
_cell.length_a   1.000
_cell.length_b   1.000
_cell.length_c   1.000
_cell.angle_alpha   90.00
_cell.angle_beta   90.00
_cell.angle_gamma   90.00
#
_symmetry.space_group_name_H-M   'P 1'
#
loop_
_entity.id
_entity.type
_entity.pdbx_description
1 polymer ?
#
loop_
_entity_poly.entity_id
_entity_poly.type
_entity_poly.pdbx_seq_one_letter_code
_entity_poly.pdbx_strand_id
1 'polypeptide(L)'
;MQKAISTEEAEITLINKNEYHYEATWLHEASAGTLNYEDVLYPVESVLKKDKVNFVQAEVTKIDRDAKKVETNQGIYDFDILVVALGFVSETFGIEGMKDHAFQIENVITARELSRHIEDKFANYAASKEKDDNDLSILVGGAGFTGVEFLGELTDRIPELCSKYGVDQNKVKITCVEAAPKMLPMFSEELVNHAVSYLEDRGVEFKIATPIVACNEKGFVVEVDGEKQQLNAGTSVWAAGVRGSKLMEESFEGVKRGRIVTKQDLTINGYDNI
;
A
#
# COMPACT_ATOMS: atom_id res chain seq x y z
N MET A 1 9.96 -21.49 9.90
CA MET A 1 11.34 -21.97 9.89
C MET A 1 11.91 -22.09 11.30
N GLN A 2 12.16 -21.04 12.06
CA GLN A 2 12.81 -21.09 13.42
C GLN A 2 12.16 -22.04 14.46
N LYS A 3 10.89 -22.43 14.30
CA LYS A 3 10.23 -23.41 15.19
C LYS A 3 10.43 -24.86 14.74
N ALA A 4 10.70 -25.09 13.46
CA ALA A 4 10.71 -26.41 12.83
C ALA A 4 12.12 -26.91 12.48
N ILE A 5 13.10 -26.02 12.37
CA ILE A 5 14.48 -26.34 11.98
C ILE A 5 15.39 -26.18 13.19
N SER A 6 16.25 -27.15 13.46
CA SER A 6 17.27 -27.05 14.49
C SER A 6 18.52 -26.36 13.98
N THR A 7 19.37 -25.86 14.89
CA THR A 7 20.66 -25.23 14.55
C THR A 7 21.70 -26.23 14.02
N GLU A 8 21.46 -27.53 14.21
CA GLU A 8 22.31 -28.59 13.65
C GLU A 8 21.92 -28.89 12.17
N GLU A 9 20.68 -28.57 11.78
CA GLU A 9 20.18 -28.81 10.42
C GLU A 9 20.47 -27.63 9.48
N ALA A 10 20.34 -26.39 9.95
CA ALA A 10 20.62 -25.22 9.14
C ALA A 10 20.91 -23.97 9.98
N GLU A 11 21.76 -23.11 9.44
CA GLU A 11 21.93 -21.75 9.87
C GLU A 11 20.90 -20.87 9.14
N ILE A 12 20.12 -20.07 9.88
CA ILE A 12 19.09 -19.22 9.30
C ILE A 12 19.54 -17.76 9.43
N THR A 13 19.67 -17.07 8.31
CA THR A 13 19.90 -15.63 8.26
C THR A 13 18.67 -14.92 7.70
N LEU A 14 18.13 -13.96 8.46
CA LEU A 14 17.09 -13.05 8.03
C LEU A 14 17.73 -11.71 7.67
N ILE A 15 17.59 -11.31 6.41
CA ILE A 15 18.02 -10.00 5.92
C ILE A 15 16.77 -9.13 5.75
N ASN A 16 16.71 -7.99 6.40
CA ASN A 16 15.64 -7.02 6.27
C ASN A 16 16.18 -5.60 6.34
N LYS A 17 15.68 -4.69 5.49
CA LYS A 17 16.13 -3.28 5.48
C LYS A 17 15.75 -2.51 6.74
N ASN A 18 14.66 -2.89 7.40
CA ASN A 18 14.16 -2.26 8.61
C ASN A 18 14.47 -3.13 9.84
N GLU A 19 14.67 -2.52 10.99
CA GLU A 19 14.76 -3.20 12.28
C GLU A 19 13.39 -3.68 12.81
N TYR A 20 12.32 -3.36 12.09
CA TYR A 20 10.95 -3.73 12.42
C TYR A 20 10.29 -4.52 11.28
N HIS A 21 9.34 -5.35 11.64
CA HIS A 21 8.29 -5.87 10.80
C HIS A 21 7.02 -5.04 11.02
N TYR A 22 6.18 -4.90 10.01
CA TYR A 22 4.87 -4.28 10.16
C TYR A 22 3.78 -5.15 9.57
N GLU A 23 2.58 -5.05 10.16
CA GLU A 23 1.41 -5.79 9.69
C GLU A 23 0.81 -5.06 8.47
N ALA A 24 1.14 -5.56 7.30
CA ALA A 24 0.75 -4.93 6.03
C ALA A 24 -0.78 -4.91 5.82
N THR A 25 -1.48 -5.84 6.45
CA THR A 25 -2.95 -5.94 6.38
C THR A 25 -3.67 -4.85 7.18
N TRP A 26 -2.96 -4.10 8.05
CA TRP A 26 -3.50 -2.99 8.84
C TRP A 26 -3.05 -1.61 8.36
N LEU A 27 -2.39 -1.55 7.21
CA LEU A 27 -1.92 -0.27 6.66
C LEU A 27 -3.06 0.69 6.29
N HIS A 28 -4.23 0.19 5.92
CA HIS A 28 -5.40 1.01 5.61
C HIS A 28 -5.91 1.74 6.86
N GLU A 29 -5.96 1.09 8.03
CA GLU A 29 -6.31 1.69 9.32
C GLU A 29 -5.28 2.76 9.71
N ALA A 30 -3.97 2.42 9.65
CA ALA A 30 -2.90 3.37 9.95
C ALA A 30 -2.90 4.57 8.98
N SER A 31 -3.28 4.36 7.71
CA SER A 31 -3.36 5.42 6.68
C SER A 31 -4.53 6.37 6.91
N ALA A 32 -5.67 5.87 7.36
CA ALA A 32 -6.82 6.68 7.74
C ALA A 32 -6.61 7.37 9.11
N GLY A 33 -5.76 6.79 9.97
CA GLY A 33 -5.48 7.27 11.32
C GLY A 33 -6.48 6.77 12.36
N THR A 34 -7.23 5.71 12.08
CA THR A 34 -8.08 4.98 13.03
C THR A 34 -7.24 4.08 13.93
N LEU A 35 -6.09 3.62 13.43
CA LEU A 35 -5.08 2.92 14.19
C LEU A 35 -3.78 3.73 14.23
N ASN A 36 -3.12 3.79 15.39
CA ASN A 36 -1.81 4.42 15.48
C ASN A 36 -0.79 3.60 14.68
N TYR A 37 0.02 4.24 13.84
CA TYR A 37 1.03 3.57 13.02
C TYR A 37 2.06 2.79 13.84
N GLU A 38 2.27 3.15 15.11
CA GLU A 38 3.18 2.43 16.02
C GLU A 38 2.63 1.05 16.41
N ASP A 39 1.30 0.90 16.43
CA ASP A 39 0.64 -0.34 16.84
C ASP A 39 0.71 -1.43 15.75
N VAL A 40 1.06 -1.06 14.51
CA VAL A 40 1.30 -2.01 13.42
C VAL A 40 2.76 -2.45 13.34
N LEU A 41 3.65 -1.94 14.21
CA LEU A 41 5.07 -2.21 14.18
C LEU A 41 5.47 -3.26 15.21
N TYR A 42 6.33 -4.18 14.79
CA TYR A 42 6.94 -5.19 15.66
C TYR A 42 8.46 -5.16 15.47
N PRO A 43 9.26 -4.88 16.52
CA PRO A 43 10.72 -5.04 16.42
C PRO A 43 11.06 -6.45 15.95
N VAL A 44 11.86 -6.59 14.89
CA VAL A 44 12.22 -7.91 14.33
C VAL A 44 12.83 -8.80 15.40
N GLU A 45 13.69 -8.24 16.23
CA GLU A 45 14.33 -8.98 17.32
C GLU A 45 13.37 -9.54 18.38
N SER A 46 12.17 -8.94 18.53
CA SER A 46 11.18 -9.43 19.51
C SER A 46 10.48 -10.71 19.07
N VAL A 47 10.46 -10.98 17.77
CA VAL A 47 9.80 -12.18 17.18
C VAL A 47 10.78 -13.27 16.79
N LEU A 48 12.09 -12.97 16.78
CA LEU A 48 13.13 -13.93 16.44
C LEU A 48 13.68 -14.66 17.68
N LYS A 49 13.97 -15.94 17.51
CA LYS A 49 14.79 -16.71 18.43
C LYS A 49 16.25 -16.42 18.13
N LYS A 50 16.89 -15.57 18.95
CA LYS A 50 18.28 -15.09 18.75
C LYS A 50 19.32 -16.21 18.73
N ASP A 51 19.02 -17.34 19.34
CA ASP A 51 19.85 -18.55 19.32
C ASP A 51 19.73 -19.36 18.02
N LYS A 52 18.76 -19.02 17.16
CA LYS A 52 18.43 -19.78 15.92
C LYS A 52 18.47 -18.96 14.65
N VAL A 53 18.32 -17.66 14.72
CA VAL A 53 18.23 -16.80 13.56
C VAL A 53 19.21 -15.64 13.70
N ASN A 54 20.11 -15.51 12.74
CA ASN A 54 20.97 -14.37 12.59
C ASN A 54 20.20 -13.26 11.88
N PHE A 55 20.03 -12.10 12.52
CA PHE A 55 19.38 -10.95 11.91
C PHE A 55 20.42 -9.98 11.34
N VAL A 56 20.24 -9.63 10.08
CA VAL A 56 21.05 -8.63 9.38
C VAL A 56 20.15 -7.50 8.91
N GLN A 57 20.34 -6.33 9.49
CA GLN A 57 19.68 -5.12 9.01
C GLN A 57 20.42 -4.59 7.78
N ALA A 58 19.95 -4.96 6.60
CA ALA A 58 20.54 -4.54 5.32
C ALA A 58 19.50 -4.51 4.21
N GLU A 59 19.74 -3.68 3.22
CA GLU A 59 18.96 -3.64 1.99
C GLU A 59 19.60 -4.55 0.94
N VAL A 60 18.82 -5.51 0.42
CA VAL A 60 19.25 -6.39 -0.67
C VAL A 60 19.27 -5.59 -1.96
N THR A 61 20.41 -5.57 -2.61
CA THR A 61 20.63 -4.82 -3.86
C THR A 61 20.72 -5.73 -5.08
N LYS A 62 21.09 -7.01 -4.91
CA LYS A 62 21.16 -7.99 -5.99
C LYS A 62 21.03 -9.43 -5.46
N ILE A 63 20.40 -10.28 -6.24
CA ILE A 63 20.38 -11.73 -6.03
C ILE A 63 21.12 -12.39 -7.20
N ASP A 64 22.26 -13.00 -6.91
CA ASP A 64 23.01 -13.79 -7.89
C ASP A 64 22.66 -15.26 -7.66
N ARG A 65 21.69 -15.74 -8.43
CA ARG A 65 21.14 -17.10 -8.34
C ARG A 65 22.15 -18.18 -8.70
N ASP A 66 23.05 -17.88 -9.66
CA ASP A 66 24.01 -18.85 -10.19
C ASP A 66 25.22 -18.99 -9.26
N ALA A 67 25.69 -17.88 -8.70
CA ALA A 67 26.73 -17.86 -7.69
C ALA A 67 26.20 -18.15 -6.27
N LYS A 68 24.86 -18.28 -6.08
CA LYS A 68 24.17 -18.45 -4.79
C LYS A 68 24.55 -17.38 -3.77
N LYS A 69 24.45 -16.12 -4.17
CA LYS A 69 24.82 -14.95 -3.35
C LYS A 69 23.71 -13.93 -3.32
N VAL A 70 23.55 -13.30 -2.15
CA VAL A 70 22.72 -12.11 -1.95
C VAL A 70 23.66 -10.96 -1.63
N GLU A 71 23.67 -9.95 -2.51
CA GLU A 71 24.41 -8.71 -2.28
C GLU A 71 23.52 -7.70 -1.55
N THR A 72 24.09 -7.02 -0.57
CA THR A 72 23.42 -6.00 0.21
C THR A 72 24.28 -4.75 0.33
N ASN A 73 23.72 -3.66 0.84
CA ASN A 73 24.47 -2.46 1.19
C ASN A 73 25.44 -2.64 2.39
N GLN A 74 25.44 -3.81 3.05
CA GLN A 74 26.30 -4.13 4.21
C GLN A 74 27.27 -5.28 3.95
N GLY A 75 27.14 -6.01 2.82
CA GLY A 75 27.99 -7.14 2.48
C GLY A 75 27.32 -8.14 1.56
N ILE A 76 28.01 -9.26 1.38
CA ILE A 76 27.57 -10.37 0.50
C ILE A 76 27.35 -11.60 1.38
N TYR A 77 26.25 -12.30 1.16
CA TYR A 77 25.83 -13.49 1.89
C TYR A 77 25.64 -14.66 0.95
N ASP A 78 26.28 -15.77 1.23
CA ASP A 78 26.09 -17.03 0.52
C ASP A 78 24.82 -17.73 1.02
N PHE A 79 24.19 -18.54 0.17
CA PHE A 79 23.05 -19.35 0.57
C PHE A 79 23.04 -20.72 -0.11
N ASP A 80 22.58 -21.73 0.59
CA ASP A 80 22.20 -23.03 0.02
C ASP A 80 20.73 -23.00 -0.41
N ILE A 81 19.86 -22.42 0.43
CA ILE A 81 18.44 -22.23 0.18
C ILE A 81 18.10 -20.73 0.40
N LEU A 82 17.42 -20.13 -0.55
CA LEU A 82 16.96 -18.75 -0.48
C LEU A 82 15.43 -18.69 -0.41
N VAL A 83 14.90 -17.98 0.58
CA VAL A 83 13.48 -17.62 0.63
C VAL A 83 13.34 -16.14 0.28
N VAL A 84 12.71 -15.85 -0.85
CA VAL A 84 12.47 -14.48 -1.30
C VAL A 84 11.12 -13.99 -0.79
N ALA A 85 11.15 -13.03 0.15
CA ALA A 85 9.98 -12.46 0.81
C ALA A 85 10.03 -10.93 0.82
N LEU A 86 10.28 -10.33 -0.35
CA LEU A 86 10.53 -8.89 -0.53
C LEU A 86 9.27 -8.02 -0.47
N GLY A 87 8.09 -8.63 -0.29
CA GLY A 87 6.83 -7.90 -0.21
C GLY A 87 6.38 -7.32 -1.56
N PHE A 88 5.69 -6.18 -1.49
CA PHE A 88 5.13 -5.50 -2.64
C PHE A 88 5.40 -4.00 -2.58
N VAL A 89 5.21 -3.33 -3.71
CA VAL A 89 5.17 -1.87 -3.86
C VAL A 89 3.94 -1.48 -4.67
N SER A 90 3.55 -0.22 -4.60
CA SER A 90 2.43 0.28 -5.40
C SER A 90 2.72 0.21 -6.90
N GLU A 91 1.71 -0.13 -7.67
CA GLU A 91 1.75 -0.13 -9.14
C GLU A 91 0.99 1.07 -9.68
N THR A 92 1.68 2.00 -10.29
CA THR A 92 1.10 3.24 -10.83
C THR A 92 0.75 3.13 -12.32
N PHE A 93 1.00 1.99 -12.95
CA PHE A 93 0.77 1.74 -14.39
C PHE A 93 1.39 2.77 -15.32
N GLY A 94 2.38 3.55 -14.85
CA GLY A 94 2.99 4.62 -15.61
C GLY A 94 2.12 5.86 -15.78
N ILE A 95 1.04 6.00 -15.00
CA ILE A 95 0.17 7.18 -15.01
C ILE A 95 0.99 8.42 -14.60
N GLU A 96 0.95 9.45 -15.45
CA GLU A 96 1.71 10.68 -15.28
C GLU A 96 1.39 11.36 -13.94
N GLY A 97 2.43 11.76 -13.20
CA GLY A 97 2.33 12.47 -11.92
C GLY A 97 1.80 11.65 -10.74
N MET A 98 1.42 10.37 -10.95
CA MET A 98 0.84 9.55 -9.89
C MET A 98 1.79 9.34 -8.70
N LYS A 99 3.09 9.17 -8.96
CA LYS A 99 4.11 9.00 -7.91
C LYS A 99 4.39 10.28 -7.13
N ASP A 100 4.23 11.43 -7.79
CA ASP A 100 4.66 12.72 -7.26
C ASP A 100 3.53 13.44 -6.51
N HIS A 101 2.26 13.14 -6.85
CA HIS A 101 1.10 13.88 -6.38
C HIS A 101 0.04 13.03 -5.66
N ALA A 102 0.17 11.70 -5.65
CA ALA A 102 -0.75 10.84 -4.90
C ALA A 102 -0.04 10.10 -3.78
N PHE A 103 -0.68 10.04 -2.63
CA PHE A 103 -0.26 9.17 -1.52
C PHE A 103 -0.52 7.71 -1.87
N GLN A 104 0.38 6.84 -1.45
CA GLN A 104 0.29 5.40 -1.69
C GLN A 104 0.23 4.66 -0.36
N ILE A 105 -0.66 3.67 -0.26
CA ILE A 105 -0.73 2.78 0.91
C ILE A 105 0.21 1.59 0.66
N GLU A 106 1.49 1.78 0.95
CA GLU A 106 2.53 0.82 0.61
C GLU A 106 3.28 0.26 1.81
N ASN A 107 3.59 1.12 2.76
CA ASN A 107 4.33 0.78 3.97
C ASN A 107 3.95 1.71 5.12
N VAL A 108 4.48 1.44 6.30
CA VAL A 108 4.14 2.20 7.51
C VAL A 108 4.53 3.68 7.43
N ILE A 109 5.58 4.03 6.67
CA ILE A 109 6.01 5.43 6.52
C ILE A 109 4.98 6.18 5.67
N THR A 110 4.60 5.62 4.52
CA THR A 110 3.60 6.24 3.63
C THR A 110 2.21 6.29 4.29
N ALA A 111 1.85 5.29 5.09
CA ALA A 111 0.62 5.29 5.87
C ALA A 111 0.59 6.45 6.89
N ARG A 112 1.69 6.64 7.64
CA ARG A 112 1.82 7.75 8.59
C ARG A 112 1.78 9.12 7.90
N GLU A 113 2.45 9.24 6.75
CA GLU A 113 2.46 10.48 5.97
C GLU A 113 1.05 10.85 5.49
N LEU A 114 0.31 9.88 4.98
CA LEU A 114 -1.08 10.08 4.55
C LEU A 114 -1.99 10.48 5.71
N SER A 115 -1.95 9.75 6.82
CA SER A 115 -2.75 10.05 8.02
C SER A 115 -2.49 11.47 8.53
N ARG A 116 -1.21 11.87 8.64
CA ARG A 116 -0.84 13.22 9.05
C ARG A 116 -1.29 14.27 8.05
N HIS A 117 -1.11 14.02 6.76
CA HIS A 117 -1.54 14.96 5.72
C HIS A 117 -3.06 15.22 5.79
N ILE A 118 -3.87 14.17 5.96
CA ILE A 118 -5.32 14.32 6.11
C ILE A 118 -5.63 15.19 7.34
N GLU A 119 -5.03 14.90 8.48
CA GLU A 119 -5.26 15.66 9.71
C GLU A 119 -4.79 17.13 9.57
N ASP A 120 -3.62 17.37 8.96
CA ASP A 120 -3.09 18.72 8.69
C ASP A 120 -4.03 19.52 7.78
N LYS A 121 -4.68 18.88 6.80
CA LYS A 121 -5.69 19.54 5.95
C LYS A 121 -6.87 20.06 6.77
N PHE A 122 -7.39 19.28 7.70
CA PHE A 122 -8.47 19.74 8.60
C PHE A 122 -8.01 20.86 9.53
N ALA A 123 -6.82 20.73 10.13
CA ALA A 123 -6.26 21.76 11.00
C ALA A 123 -6.05 23.10 10.25
N ASN A 124 -5.45 23.04 9.07
CA ASN A 124 -5.18 24.20 8.22
C ASN A 124 -6.48 24.86 7.74
N TYR A 125 -7.46 24.04 7.30
CA TYR A 125 -8.77 24.54 6.92
C TYR A 125 -9.45 25.25 8.08
N ALA A 126 -9.42 24.69 9.29
CA ALA A 126 -10.02 25.32 10.48
C ALA A 126 -9.37 26.66 10.81
N ALA A 127 -8.03 26.76 10.69
CA ALA A 127 -7.25 27.96 11.01
C ALA A 127 -7.32 29.05 9.92
N SER A 128 -7.63 28.67 8.67
CA SER A 128 -7.63 29.61 7.53
C SER A 128 -8.79 30.60 7.61
N LYS A 129 -8.51 31.85 7.21
CA LYS A 129 -9.54 32.88 6.99
C LYS A 129 -10.20 32.73 5.61
N GLU A 130 -9.44 32.28 4.63
CA GLU A 130 -9.91 31.98 3.28
C GLU A 130 -10.03 30.46 3.17
N LYS A 131 -11.27 29.97 3.09
CA LYS A 131 -11.57 28.53 3.09
C LYS A 131 -11.82 28.06 1.66
N ASP A 132 -11.07 27.01 1.25
CA ASP A 132 -11.33 26.27 0.03
C ASP A 132 -11.82 24.88 0.42
N ASP A 133 -13.08 24.56 0.12
CA ASP A 133 -13.66 23.25 0.45
C ASP A 133 -12.98 22.10 -0.32
N ASN A 134 -12.21 22.39 -1.39
CA ASN A 134 -11.36 21.39 -2.04
C ASN A 134 -10.25 20.88 -1.12
N ASP A 135 -9.81 21.64 -0.13
CA ASP A 135 -8.83 21.17 0.86
C ASP A 135 -9.35 20.00 1.69
N LEU A 136 -10.68 19.92 1.88
CA LEU A 136 -11.36 18.81 2.58
C LEU A 136 -11.83 17.70 1.63
N SER A 137 -11.56 17.82 0.34
CA SER A 137 -11.92 16.79 -0.64
C SER A 137 -10.83 15.73 -0.72
N ILE A 138 -11.22 14.45 -0.72
CA ILE A 138 -10.34 13.29 -0.76
C ILE A 138 -10.74 12.42 -1.95
N LEU A 139 -9.78 12.18 -2.85
CA LEU A 139 -9.93 11.27 -3.97
C LEU A 139 -9.20 9.96 -3.69
N VAL A 140 -9.87 8.83 -3.87
CA VAL A 140 -9.30 7.49 -3.75
C VAL A 140 -9.35 6.79 -5.10
N GLY A 141 -8.20 6.56 -5.71
CA GLY A 141 -8.07 5.84 -6.98
C GLY A 141 -7.95 4.36 -6.77
N GLY A 142 -8.98 3.61 -7.20
CA GLY A 142 -9.07 2.16 -7.10
C GLY A 142 -10.07 1.68 -6.06
N ALA A 143 -11.02 0.84 -6.51
CA ALA A 143 -12.06 0.20 -5.70
C ALA A 143 -11.80 -1.31 -5.51
N GLY A 144 -10.53 -1.69 -5.38
CA GLY A 144 -10.08 -3.00 -4.90
C GLY A 144 -10.12 -3.08 -3.37
N PHE A 145 -9.54 -4.16 -2.79
CA PHE A 145 -9.51 -4.38 -1.34
C PHE A 145 -8.98 -3.17 -0.59
N THR A 146 -7.75 -2.76 -0.88
CA THR A 146 -7.09 -1.66 -0.18
C THR A 146 -7.89 -0.36 -0.23
N GLY A 147 -8.48 -0.03 -1.41
CA GLY A 147 -9.28 1.19 -1.55
C GLY A 147 -10.58 1.13 -0.76
N VAL A 148 -11.28 0.00 -0.78
CA VAL A 148 -12.55 -0.18 -0.05
C VAL A 148 -12.31 -0.21 1.46
N GLU A 149 -11.28 -0.93 1.93
CA GLU A 149 -10.89 -0.97 3.34
C GLU A 149 -10.50 0.43 3.84
N PHE A 150 -9.66 1.16 3.08
CA PHE A 150 -9.29 2.53 3.42
C PHE A 150 -10.49 3.48 3.46
N LEU A 151 -11.44 3.35 2.51
CA LEU A 151 -12.67 4.16 2.51
C LEU A 151 -13.51 3.88 3.76
N GLY A 152 -13.62 2.62 4.19
CA GLY A 152 -14.31 2.24 5.42
C GLY A 152 -13.72 2.98 6.62
N GLU A 153 -12.41 2.85 6.84
CA GLU A 153 -11.69 3.51 7.92
C GLU A 153 -11.78 5.04 7.84
N LEU A 154 -11.64 5.57 6.62
CA LEU A 154 -11.74 7.02 6.42
C LEU A 154 -13.10 7.57 6.82
N THR A 155 -14.20 6.87 6.51
CA THR A 155 -15.55 7.29 6.89
C THR A 155 -15.78 7.26 8.40
N ASP A 156 -15.07 6.42 9.15
CA ASP A 156 -15.09 6.40 10.61
C ASP A 156 -14.21 7.54 11.19
N ARG A 157 -13.08 7.85 10.55
CA ARG A 157 -12.15 8.90 10.99
C ARG A 157 -12.67 10.33 10.77
N ILE A 158 -13.36 10.59 9.66
CA ILE A 158 -13.81 11.94 9.29
C ILE A 158 -14.67 12.62 10.36
N PRO A 159 -15.70 11.98 10.99
CA PRO A 159 -16.48 12.58 12.05
C PRO A 159 -15.63 13.04 13.25
N GLU A 160 -14.59 12.28 13.60
CA GLU A 160 -13.67 12.62 14.68
C GLU A 160 -12.86 13.88 14.35
N LEU A 161 -12.31 13.97 13.11
CA LEU A 161 -11.58 15.15 12.65
C LEU A 161 -12.47 16.38 12.56
N CYS A 162 -13.71 16.21 12.06
CA CYS A 162 -14.69 17.29 12.04
C CYS A 162 -14.99 17.81 13.44
N SER A 163 -15.21 16.93 14.41
CA SER A 163 -15.42 17.29 15.82
C SER A 163 -14.19 17.97 16.42
N LYS A 164 -12.99 17.45 16.19
CA LYS A 164 -11.74 17.95 16.74
C LYS A 164 -11.42 19.37 16.26
N TYR A 165 -11.65 19.66 14.98
CA TYR A 165 -11.29 20.92 14.35
C TYR A 165 -12.47 21.89 14.14
N GLY A 166 -13.68 21.52 14.51
CA GLY A 166 -14.87 22.35 14.33
C GLY A 166 -15.24 22.55 12.86
N VAL A 167 -15.04 21.54 12.03
CA VAL A 167 -15.36 21.52 10.61
C VAL A 167 -16.75 20.93 10.38
N ASP A 168 -17.54 21.57 9.52
CA ASP A 168 -18.82 21.00 9.08
C ASP A 168 -18.58 19.78 8.18
N GLN A 169 -19.07 18.61 8.59
CA GLN A 169 -18.89 17.35 7.86
C GLN A 169 -19.49 17.38 6.45
N ASN A 170 -20.52 18.20 6.19
CA ASN A 170 -21.11 18.36 4.85
C ASN A 170 -20.15 19.02 3.84
N LYS A 171 -19.05 19.60 4.29
CA LYS A 171 -18.00 20.18 3.44
C LYS A 171 -16.95 19.16 3.01
N VAL A 172 -16.88 18.03 3.70
CA VAL A 172 -15.94 16.94 3.36
C VAL A 172 -16.52 16.13 2.21
N LYS A 173 -15.74 15.93 1.16
CA LYS A 173 -16.12 15.11 0.01
C LYS A 173 -15.16 13.95 -0.14
N ILE A 174 -15.67 12.75 -0.21
CA ILE A 174 -14.89 11.54 -0.45
C ILE A 174 -15.37 10.94 -1.76
N THR A 175 -14.48 10.82 -2.74
CA THR A 175 -14.81 10.24 -4.04
C THR A 175 -13.87 9.09 -4.36
N CYS A 176 -14.43 7.92 -4.59
CA CYS A 176 -13.74 6.74 -5.10
C CYS A 176 -13.81 6.71 -6.61
N VAL A 177 -12.68 6.59 -7.29
CA VAL A 177 -12.57 6.55 -8.75
C VAL A 177 -12.01 5.20 -9.19
N GLU A 178 -12.78 4.45 -10.00
CA GLU A 178 -12.41 3.12 -10.45
C GLU A 178 -12.54 3.01 -11.98
N ALA A 179 -11.46 2.56 -12.60
CA ALA A 179 -11.40 2.39 -14.05
C ALA A 179 -12.24 1.21 -14.56
N ALA A 180 -12.37 0.17 -13.75
CA ALA A 180 -13.17 -1.01 -14.11
C ALA A 180 -14.68 -0.71 -13.99
N PRO A 181 -15.52 -1.42 -14.76
CA PRO A 181 -16.97 -1.27 -14.68
C PRO A 181 -17.58 -1.88 -13.41
N LYS A 182 -16.79 -2.57 -12.59
CA LYS A 182 -17.23 -3.25 -11.37
C LYS A 182 -16.17 -3.15 -10.28
N MET A 183 -16.60 -2.83 -9.07
CA MET A 183 -15.77 -2.90 -7.86
C MET A 183 -15.61 -4.36 -7.40
N LEU A 184 -14.52 -4.66 -6.72
CA LEU A 184 -14.29 -5.96 -6.05
C LEU A 184 -14.72 -7.17 -6.92
N PRO A 185 -14.19 -7.36 -8.14
CA PRO A 185 -14.75 -8.25 -9.17
C PRO A 185 -14.77 -9.74 -8.77
N MET A 186 -14.06 -10.11 -7.69
CA MET A 186 -14.02 -11.50 -7.17
C MET A 186 -15.12 -11.83 -6.16
N PHE A 187 -15.93 -10.82 -5.76
CA PHE A 187 -17.05 -11.03 -4.86
C PHE A 187 -18.39 -11.13 -5.60
N SER A 188 -19.38 -11.72 -4.92
CA SER A 188 -20.76 -11.74 -5.42
C SER A 188 -21.33 -10.32 -5.49
N GLU A 189 -22.31 -10.12 -6.38
CA GLU A 189 -22.97 -8.81 -6.50
C GLU A 189 -23.64 -8.36 -5.20
N GLU A 190 -24.20 -9.29 -4.44
CA GLU A 190 -24.82 -9.00 -3.14
C GLU A 190 -23.82 -8.38 -2.16
N LEU A 191 -22.62 -8.95 -2.04
CA LEU A 191 -21.57 -8.42 -1.15
C LEU A 191 -21.05 -7.07 -1.65
N VAL A 192 -20.85 -6.92 -2.96
CA VAL A 192 -20.42 -5.65 -3.55
C VAL A 192 -21.46 -4.55 -3.31
N ASN A 193 -22.75 -4.84 -3.56
CA ASN A 193 -23.83 -3.88 -3.33
C ASN A 193 -23.95 -3.49 -1.86
N HIS A 194 -23.75 -4.44 -0.94
CA HIS A 194 -23.72 -4.15 0.50
C HIS A 194 -22.60 -3.18 0.84
N ALA A 195 -21.37 -3.43 0.35
CA ALA A 195 -20.23 -2.56 0.60
C ALA A 195 -20.43 -1.15 -0.01
N VAL A 196 -20.97 -1.08 -1.23
CA VAL A 196 -21.28 0.21 -1.88
C VAL A 196 -22.30 0.98 -1.07
N SER A 197 -23.46 0.39 -0.75
CA SER A 197 -24.51 1.06 0.03
C SER A 197 -24.00 1.51 1.39
N TYR A 198 -23.20 0.69 2.07
CA TYR A 198 -22.59 1.04 3.36
C TYR A 198 -21.73 2.30 3.27
N LEU A 199 -20.91 2.43 2.21
CA LEU A 199 -20.03 3.57 2.00
C LEU A 199 -20.79 4.80 1.47
N GLU A 200 -21.78 4.62 0.58
CA GLU A 200 -22.64 5.70 0.09
C GLU A 200 -23.47 6.33 1.23
N ASP A 201 -24.03 5.52 2.14
CA ASP A 201 -24.73 5.99 3.34
C ASP A 201 -23.83 6.84 4.26
N ARG A 202 -22.51 6.71 4.11
CA ARG A 202 -21.48 7.47 4.82
C ARG A 202 -20.88 8.63 4.01
N GLY A 203 -21.46 8.92 2.84
CA GLY A 203 -21.11 10.07 2.03
C GLY A 203 -19.98 9.84 1.03
N VAL A 204 -19.63 8.59 0.72
CA VAL A 204 -18.68 8.27 -0.36
C VAL A 204 -19.40 8.32 -1.72
N GLU A 205 -18.88 9.11 -2.64
CA GLU A 205 -19.28 9.12 -4.05
C GLU A 205 -18.45 8.13 -4.86
N PHE A 206 -19.07 7.32 -5.72
CA PHE A 206 -18.36 6.40 -6.61
C PHE A 206 -18.42 6.85 -8.07
N LYS A 207 -17.24 6.92 -8.72
CA LYS A 207 -17.07 7.11 -10.17
C LYS A 207 -16.50 5.84 -10.77
N ILE A 208 -17.40 4.95 -11.19
CA ILE A 208 -17.07 3.65 -11.80
C ILE A 208 -16.91 3.81 -13.32
N ALA A 209 -16.16 2.90 -13.95
CA ALA A 209 -15.80 2.97 -15.37
C ALA A 209 -15.14 4.31 -15.76
N THR A 210 -14.37 4.88 -14.84
CA THR A 210 -13.77 6.21 -14.95
C THR A 210 -12.23 6.07 -14.82
N PRO A 211 -11.50 5.92 -15.93
CA PRO A 211 -10.06 5.82 -15.91
C PRO A 211 -9.37 7.10 -15.41
N ILE A 212 -8.42 6.96 -14.50
CA ILE A 212 -7.51 8.04 -14.10
C ILE A 212 -6.34 8.02 -15.09
N VAL A 213 -6.12 9.14 -15.79
CA VAL A 213 -5.10 9.27 -16.83
C VAL A 213 -3.91 10.14 -16.43
N ALA A 214 -4.05 10.96 -15.39
CA ALA A 214 -2.95 11.69 -14.76
C ALA A 214 -3.31 12.08 -13.32
N CYS A 215 -2.29 12.45 -12.55
CA CYS A 215 -2.43 13.07 -11.24
C CYS A 215 -1.57 14.33 -11.19
N ASN A 216 -2.07 15.40 -10.60
CA ASN A 216 -1.34 16.64 -10.39
C ASN A 216 -1.62 17.21 -8.99
N GLU A 217 -1.05 18.35 -8.66
CA GLU A 217 -1.23 19.04 -7.37
C GLU A 217 -2.69 19.38 -7.02
N LYS A 218 -3.60 19.39 -8.03
CA LYS A 218 -5.02 19.68 -7.84
C LYS A 218 -5.87 18.42 -7.68
N GLY A 219 -5.31 17.22 -7.92
CA GLY A 219 -6.02 15.95 -7.83
C GLY A 219 -5.88 15.08 -9.08
N PHE A 220 -6.91 14.28 -9.38
CA PHE A 220 -6.90 13.36 -10.52
C PHE A 220 -7.42 14.00 -11.80
N VAL A 221 -6.80 13.64 -12.92
CA VAL A 221 -7.35 13.86 -14.24
C VAL A 221 -7.95 12.53 -14.70
N VAL A 222 -9.24 12.53 -14.97
CA VAL A 222 -10.00 11.35 -15.42
C VAL A 222 -10.40 11.49 -16.88
N GLU A 223 -10.70 10.37 -17.53
CA GLU A 223 -11.26 10.36 -18.90
C GLU A 223 -12.72 9.90 -18.83
N VAL A 224 -13.62 10.72 -19.33
CA VAL A 224 -15.05 10.43 -19.43
C VAL A 224 -15.50 10.75 -20.85
N ASP A 225 -16.07 9.77 -21.56
CA ASP A 225 -16.53 9.90 -22.95
C ASP A 225 -15.45 10.43 -23.92
N GLY A 226 -14.17 10.08 -23.65
CA GLY A 226 -13.01 10.52 -24.44
C GLY A 226 -12.51 11.93 -24.12
N GLU A 227 -13.11 12.62 -23.15
CA GLU A 227 -12.69 13.94 -22.70
C GLU A 227 -12.01 13.87 -21.34
N LYS A 228 -10.92 14.66 -21.18
CA LYS A 228 -10.22 14.78 -19.90
C LYS A 228 -10.92 15.77 -18.98
N GLN A 229 -11.17 15.35 -17.76
CA GLN A 229 -11.81 16.17 -16.72
C GLN A 229 -10.92 16.20 -15.47
N GLN A 230 -10.76 17.38 -14.86
CA GLN A 230 -10.04 17.54 -13.59
C GLN A 230 -11.01 17.32 -12.43
N LEU A 231 -10.66 16.39 -11.54
CA LEU A 231 -11.26 16.25 -10.21
C LEU A 231 -10.33 16.90 -9.20
N ASN A 232 -10.84 17.96 -8.53
CA ASN A 232 -10.05 18.71 -7.57
C ASN A 232 -10.19 18.14 -6.16
N ALA A 233 -9.07 18.01 -5.46
CA ALA A 233 -9.03 17.59 -4.06
C ALA A 233 -7.75 18.04 -3.37
N GLY A 234 -7.82 18.24 -2.07
CA GLY A 234 -6.66 18.48 -1.22
C GLY A 234 -5.85 17.21 -0.92
N THR A 235 -6.45 16.04 -1.13
CA THR A 235 -5.80 14.75 -0.90
C THR A 235 -6.13 13.77 -2.03
N SER A 236 -5.11 13.23 -2.66
CA SER A 236 -5.23 12.15 -3.66
C SER A 236 -4.54 10.89 -3.14
N VAL A 237 -5.27 9.77 -3.09
CA VAL A 237 -4.78 8.48 -2.61
C VAL A 237 -4.84 7.46 -3.73
N TRP A 238 -3.75 6.75 -3.99
CA TRP A 238 -3.68 5.70 -4.98
C TRP A 238 -3.68 4.32 -4.32
N ALA A 239 -4.72 3.55 -4.58
CA ALA A 239 -4.95 2.20 -4.06
C ALA A 239 -5.25 1.15 -5.16
N ALA A 240 -4.94 1.47 -6.44
CA ALA A 240 -5.40 0.68 -7.59
C ALA A 240 -4.46 -0.44 -8.01
N GLY A 241 -3.55 -0.86 -7.19
CA GLY A 241 -2.77 -2.05 -7.52
C GLY A 241 -1.42 -2.14 -6.86
N VAL A 242 -0.91 -3.37 -6.85
CA VAL A 242 0.39 -3.71 -6.29
C VAL A 242 1.21 -4.54 -7.26
N ARG A 243 2.52 -4.39 -7.19
CA ARG A 243 3.49 -5.22 -7.89
C ARG A 243 4.52 -5.76 -6.92
N GLY A 244 5.23 -6.82 -7.30
CA GLY A 244 6.39 -7.27 -6.55
C GLY A 244 7.59 -6.33 -6.71
N SER A 245 8.64 -6.61 -5.96
CA SER A 245 9.89 -5.84 -6.02
C SER A 245 10.52 -5.87 -7.41
N LYS A 246 11.07 -4.73 -7.84
CA LYS A 246 11.84 -4.61 -9.08
C LYS A 246 13.08 -5.53 -9.08
N LEU A 247 13.65 -5.77 -7.90
CA LEU A 247 14.76 -6.70 -7.71
C LEU A 247 14.46 -8.10 -8.25
N MET A 248 13.20 -8.55 -8.20
CA MET A 248 12.81 -9.82 -8.82
C MET A 248 12.95 -9.80 -10.33
N GLU A 249 12.57 -8.71 -11.00
CA GLU A 249 12.71 -8.55 -12.45
C GLU A 249 14.19 -8.48 -12.89
N GLU A 250 15.03 -7.92 -12.05
CA GLU A 250 16.47 -7.80 -12.28
C GLU A 250 17.24 -9.11 -12.01
N SER A 251 16.69 -9.99 -11.17
CA SER A 251 17.36 -11.21 -10.70
C SER A 251 16.89 -12.48 -11.40
N PHE A 252 15.65 -12.51 -11.91
CA PHE A 252 15.05 -13.73 -12.44
C PHE A 252 14.40 -13.51 -13.81
N GLU A 253 14.47 -14.51 -14.68
CA GLU A 253 13.77 -14.51 -15.96
C GLU A 253 12.29 -14.90 -15.79
N GLY A 254 11.44 -14.43 -16.70
CA GLY A 254 10.00 -14.75 -16.69
C GLY A 254 9.19 -14.03 -15.61
N VAL A 255 9.80 -13.10 -14.88
CA VAL A 255 9.12 -12.25 -13.90
C VAL A 255 8.21 -11.25 -14.60
N LYS A 256 6.97 -11.13 -14.14
CA LYS A 256 6.01 -10.14 -14.63
C LYS A 256 5.51 -9.29 -13.47
N ARG A 257 5.75 -7.97 -13.55
CA ARG A 257 5.37 -7.01 -12.51
C ARG A 257 5.91 -7.42 -11.13
N GLY A 258 7.17 -7.87 -11.06
CA GLY A 258 7.84 -8.33 -9.85
C GLY A 258 7.32 -9.65 -9.28
N ARG A 259 6.49 -10.39 -10.02
CA ARG A 259 5.95 -11.70 -9.62
C ARG A 259 6.47 -12.79 -10.55
N ILE A 260 6.81 -13.94 -9.99
CA ILE A 260 7.29 -15.11 -10.72
C ILE A 260 6.34 -16.29 -10.47
N VAL A 261 6.24 -17.16 -11.47
CA VAL A 261 5.47 -18.40 -11.34
C VAL A 261 6.26 -19.41 -10.52
N THR A 262 5.65 -19.93 -9.48
CA THR A 262 6.21 -20.97 -8.63
C THR A 262 5.52 -22.31 -8.83
N LYS A 263 6.18 -23.38 -8.41
CA LYS A 263 5.58 -24.71 -8.25
C LYS A 263 4.66 -24.71 -7.02
N GLN A 264 3.97 -25.84 -6.79
CA GLN A 264 3.06 -25.99 -5.66
C GLN A 264 3.78 -25.94 -4.29
N ASP A 265 5.06 -26.32 -4.23
CA ASP A 265 5.93 -26.24 -3.07
C ASP A 265 6.58 -24.85 -2.87
N LEU A 266 6.18 -23.88 -3.68
CA LEU A 266 6.67 -22.49 -3.73
C LEU A 266 8.07 -22.33 -4.32
N THR A 267 8.72 -23.39 -4.81
CA THR A 267 9.99 -23.24 -5.52
C THR A 267 9.80 -22.57 -6.88
N ILE A 268 10.77 -21.77 -7.29
CA ILE A 268 10.78 -21.12 -8.60
C ILE A 268 11.10 -22.17 -9.69
N ASN A 269 10.39 -22.13 -10.80
CA ASN A 269 10.68 -23.02 -11.93
C ASN A 269 12.13 -22.88 -12.41
N GLY A 270 12.85 -24.00 -12.44
CA GLY A 270 14.27 -24.04 -12.80
C GLY A 270 15.24 -23.90 -11.62
N TYR A 271 14.72 -23.67 -10.39
CA TYR A 271 15.50 -23.58 -9.16
C TYR A 271 14.84 -24.42 -8.07
N ASP A 272 15.57 -25.42 -7.56
CA ASP A 272 15.03 -26.29 -6.50
C ASP A 272 15.35 -25.75 -5.08
N ASN A 273 16.10 -24.66 -5.02
CA ASN A 273 16.57 -24.03 -3.78
C ASN A 273 16.17 -22.55 -3.60
N ILE A 274 15.26 -22.05 -4.48
CA ILE A 274 14.77 -20.67 -4.39
C ILE A 274 13.25 -20.69 -4.49
#